data_e47cac35c5eb004ba9065e628c0a519f
#
_entry.id   e47cac35c5eb004ba9065e628c0a519f
#
_cell.length_a   1.000
_cell.length_b   1.000
_cell.length_c   1.000
_cell.angle_alpha   90.00
_cell.angle_beta   90.00
_cell.angle_gamma   90.00
#
_symmetry.space_group_name_H-M   'P 1'
#
loop_
_entity.id
_entity.type
_entity.pdbx_description
1 polymer ?
#
loop_
_entity_poly.entity_id
_entity_poly.type
_entity_poly.pdbx_seq_one_letter_code
_entity_poly.pdbx_strand_id
1 'polypeptide(L)'
;MQHPYDQPQFYGRRRGRKLRPAQDAALQYGLANYGITDAMLAQPPINPRQWFDANCDRLCLEIGFGGGEHLAARASQSPHTGFIGAEPFINGVASLCRHVIDQDLNNIRVWSDDIRLLLPHLEHHCLQAVYILFPDPWPKQRHQARRILQPEMLDMLAQLICSGGELLLASDDPTAKSWLLANSIRHDSFVWQAE
;
A
#
# COMPACT_ATOMS: atom_id res chain seq x y z
N MET A 1 0.52 11.58 -23.02
CA MET A 1 -0.26 12.30 -22.00
C MET A 1 0.50 12.15 -20.69
N GLN A 2 0.74 13.22 -19.95
CA GLN A 2 1.41 13.19 -18.65
C GLN A 2 0.45 12.54 -17.65
N HIS A 3 0.90 11.50 -16.93
CA HIS A 3 0.08 10.83 -15.94
C HIS A 3 -0.19 11.81 -14.77
N PRO A 4 -1.42 11.86 -14.16
CA PRO A 4 -1.75 12.82 -13.10
C PRO A 4 -0.85 12.72 -11.85
N TYR A 5 -0.04 11.66 -11.76
CA TYR A 5 0.88 11.42 -10.65
C TYR A 5 2.38 11.47 -11.03
N ASP A 6 2.73 12.09 -12.16
CA ASP A 6 4.15 12.21 -12.58
C ASP A 6 5.06 12.84 -11.51
N GLN A 7 4.50 13.65 -10.61
CA GLN A 7 5.15 14.17 -9.41
C GLN A 7 4.12 14.43 -8.28
N PRO A 8 3.59 13.40 -7.62
CA PRO A 8 2.61 13.59 -6.56
C PRO A 8 3.25 14.30 -5.37
N GLN A 9 2.63 15.38 -4.91
CA GLN A 9 3.08 16.04 -3.70
C GLN A 9 2.71 15.19 -2.47
N PHE A 10 3.72 14.70 -1.76
CA PHE A 10 3.55 13.99 -0.51
C PHE A 10 3.48 14.96 0.67
N TYR A 11 2.49 14.81 1.55
CA TYR A 11 2.23 15.70 2.67
C TYR A 11 2.56 15.11 4.05
N GLY A 12 2.82 13.81 4.14
CA GLY A 12 3.15 13.11 5.36
C GLY A 12 4.61 13.26 5.80
N ARG A 13 4.95 12.68 6.94
CA ARG A 13 6.34 12.59 7.38
C ARG A 13 7.03 11.44 6.65
N ARG A 14 8.20 11.70 6.10
CA ARG A 14 9.08 10.63 5.57
C ARG A 14 10.03 10.06 6.61
N ARG A 15 10.36 10.80 7.67
CA ARG A 15 11.28 10.40 8.74
C ARG A 15 10.78 10.83 10.10
N GLY A 16 10.93 9.94 11.10
CA GLY A 16 10.65 10.20 12.50
C GLY A 16 11.93 10.43 13.31
N ARG A 17 11.98 9.86 14.52
CA ARG A 17 13.18 9.83 15.34
C ARG A 17 14.26 8.99 14.63
N LYS A 18 15.54 9.30 14.90
CA LYS A 18 16.67 8.51 14.40
C LYS A 18 16.47 7.04 14.77
N LEU A 19 16.64 6.16 13.80
CA LEU A 19 16.58 4.71 14.02
C LEU A 19 17.69 4.27 14.98
N ARG A 20 17.38 3.30 15.83
CA ARG A 20 18.39 2.60 16.62
C ARG A 20 19.20 1.70 15.70
N PRO A 21 20.48 1.35 16.03
CA PRO A 21 21.31 0.53 15.16
C PRO A 21 20.65 -0.77 14.67
N ALA A 22 19.95 -1.49 15.54
CA ALA A 22 19.23 -2.71 15.16
C ALA A 22 18.07 -2.46 14.18
N GLN A 23 17.36 -1.33 14.32
CA GLN A 23 16.28 -0.95 13.40
C GLN A 23 16.84 -0.53 12.03
N ASP A 24 17.97 0.18 12.03
CA ASP A 24 18.64 0.58 10.79
C ASP A 24 19.19 -0.65 10.05
N ALA A 25 19.81 -1.58 10.77
CA ALA A 25 20.27 -2.85 10.19
C ALA A 25 19.10 -3.66 9.59
N ALA A 26 17.98 -3.77 10.30
CA ALA A 26 16.79 -4.44 9.79
C ALA A 26 16.22 -3.74 8.54
N LEU A 27 16.20 -2.41 8.52
CA LEU A 27 15.77 -1.63 7.36
C LEU A 27 16.67 -1.91 6.14
N GLN A 28 17.98 -1.83 6.31
CA GLN A 28 18.95 -2.06 5.22
C GLN A 28 18.81 -3.48 4.65
N TYR A 29 18.78 -4.47 5.53
CA TYR A 29 18.56 -5.86 5.12
C TYR A 29 17.19 -6.06 4.43
N GLY A 30 16.14 -5.54 5.04
CA GLY A 30 14.77 -5.69 4.54
C GLY A 30 14.57 -5.06 3.16
N LEU A 31 15.06 -3.83 2.95
CA LEU A 31 14.96 -3.17 1.64
C LEU A 31 15.83 -3.85 0.58
N ALA A 32 16.99 -4.39 0.94
CA ALA A 32 17.85 -5.12 0.02
C ALA A 32 17.20 -6.44 -0.49
N ASN A 33 16.39 -7.11 0.34
CA ASN A 33 15.82 -8.42 0.03
C ASN A 33 14.33 -8.36 -0.39
N TYR A 34 13.58 -7.41 0.14
CA TYR A 34 12.11 -7.33 -0.05
C TYR A 34 11.66 -6.00 -0.67
N GLY A 35 12.57 -5.03 -0.86
CA GLY A 35 12.25 -3.73 -1.44
C GLY A 35 11.93 -3.83 -2.93
N ILE A 36 10.87 -3.13 -3.37
CA ILE A 36 10.61 -2.88 -4.78
C ILE A 36 11.53 -1.76 -5.25
N THR A 37 12.28 -1.98 -6.31
CA THR A 37 13.27 -1.04 -6.84
C THR A 37 12.83 -0.46 -8.19
N ASP A 38 13.39 0.69 -8.56
CA ASP A 38 13.14 1.31 -9.87
C ASP A 38 13.50 0.37 -11.04
N ALA A 39 14.51 -0.47 -10.86
CA ALA A 39 14.88 -1.48 -11.86
C ALA A 39 13.76 -2.51 -12.11
N MET A 40 12.98 -2.85 -11.06
CA MET A 40 11.82 -3.73 -11.17
C MET A 40 10.64 -3.05 -11.90
N LEU A 41 10.66 -1.72 -12.01
CA LEU A 41 9.61 -0.91 -12.63
C LEU A 41 9.96 -0.43 -14.05
N ALA A 42 11.08 -0.86 -14.60
CA ALA A 42 11.65 -0.30 -15.84
C ALA A 42 10.81 -0.60 -17.11
N GLN A 43 9.97 -1.62 -17.12
CA GLN A 43 9.20 -2.04 -18.30
C GLN A 43 7.72 -2.25 -17.98
N PRO A 44 6.94 -1.18 -17.76
CA PRO A 44 5.50 -1.29 -17.49
C PRO A 44 4.72 -1.70 -18.76
N PRO A 45 3.55 -2.34 -18.63
CA PRO A 45 2.92 -2.76 -17.36
C PRO A 45 3.60 -4.00 -16.75
N ILE A 46 3.67 -4.03 -15.43
CA ILE A 46 4.37 -5.08 -14.69
C ILE A 46 3.35 -5.96 -13.98
N ASN A 47 3.48 -7.27 -14.18
CA ASN A 47 2.77 -8.24 -13.36
C ASN A 47 3.52 -8.43 -12.03
N PRO A 48 3.00 -7.93 -10.90
CA PRO A 48 3.73 -8.00 -9.63
C PRO A 48 3.82 -9.43 -9.05
N ARG A 49 3.11 -10.42 -9.59
CA ARG A 49 3.27 -11.83 -9.19
C ARG A 49 4.70 -12.34 -9.43
N GLN A 50 5.41 -11.82 -10.44
CA GLN A 50 6.79 -12.19 -10.71
C GLN A 50 7.78 -11.83 -9.59
N TRP A 51 7.36 -11.04 -8.63
CA TRP A 51 8.16 -10.68 -7.44
C TRP A 51 8.08 -11.70 -6.33
N PHE A 52 7.22 -12.70 -6.46
CA PHE A 52 6.94 -13.75 -5.47
C PHE A 52 7.22 -15.14 -6.04
N ASP A 53 7.23 -16.14 -5.16
CA ASP A 53 7.40 -17.53 -5.57
C ASP A 53 6.25 -18.02 -6.46
N ALA A 54 6.50 -19.07 -7.23
CA ALA A 54 5.54 -19.65 -8.19
C ALA A 54 4.20 -20.08 -7.57
N ASN A 55 4.16 -20.28 -6.26
CA ASN A 55 2.96 -20.67 -5.51
C ASN A 55 2.10 -19.47 -5.06
N CYS A 56 2.40 -18.26 -5.51
CA CYS A 56 1.62 -17.08 -5.19
C CYS A 56 0.36 -17.02 -6.06
N ASP A 57 -0.78 -17.36 -5.46
CA ASP A 57 -2.08 -17.39 -6.16
C ASP A 57 -2.80 -16.05 -6.19
N ARG A 58 -2.57 -15.22 -5.18
CA ARG A 58 -3.27 -13.95 -4.94
C ARG A 58 -2.28 -12.85 -4.59
N LEU A 59 -2.66 -11.61 -4.93
CA LEU A 59 -1.91 -10.43 -4.53
C LEU A 59 -2.79 -9.46 -3.76
N CYS A 60 -2.26 -8.97 -2.66
CA CYS A 60 -2.88 -7.93 -1.84
C CYS A 60 -1.94 -6.72 -1.71
N LEU A 61 -2.53 -5.53 -1.64
CA LEU A 61 -1.81 -4.28 -1.41
C LEU A 61 -2.30 -3.64 -0.12
N GLU A 62 -1.39 -3.21 0.75
CA GLU A 62 -1.71 -2.35 1.90
C GLU A 62 -1.07 -0.99 1.72
N ILE A 63 -1.88 0.06 1.69
CA ILE A 63 -1.44 1.45 1.51
C ILE A 63 -1.40 2.13 2.86
N GLY A 64 -0.21 2.60 3.26
CA GLY A 64 0.00 3.24 4.56
C GLY A 64 0.03 2.23 5.70
N PHE A 65 0.85 1.20 5.60
CA PHE A 65 0.89 0.10 6.59
C PHE A 65 1.43 0.51 7.98
N GLY A 66 1.90 1.74 8.17
CA GLY A 66 2.40 2.23 9.45
C GLY A 66 3.51 1.37 10.04
N GLY A 67 3.28 0.69 11.16
CA GLY A 67 4.24 -0.23 11.79
C GLY A 67 4.35 -1.60 11.13
N GLY A 68 3.38 -1.95 10.28
CA GLY A 68 3.36 -3.19 9.50
C GLY A 68 2.80 -4.40 10.24
N GLU A 69 2.23 -4.23 11.43
CA GLU A 69 1.70 -5.32 12.25
C GLU A 69 0.57 -6.07 11.53
N HIS A 70 -0.37 -5.33 10.92
CA HIS A 70 -1.47 -5.93 10.16
C HIS A 70 -0.95 -6.68 8.94
N LEU A 71 -0.09 -6.05 8.15
CA LEU A 71 0.49 -6.63 6.95
C LEU A 71 1.25 -7.93 7.26
N ALA A 72 2.11 -7.91 8.28
CA ALA A 72 2.87 -9.08 8.71
C ALA A 72 1.96 -10.22 9.22
N ALA A 73 0.93 -9.89 10.01
CA ALA A 73 -0.03 -10.87 10.49
C ALA A 73 -0.82 -11.53 9.34
N ARG A 74 -1.25 -10.74 8.34
CA ARG A 74 -1.93 -11.26 7.15
C ARG A 74 -1.02 -12.16 6.31
N ALA A 75 0.23 -11.76 6.12
CA ALA A 75 1.22 -12.53 5.37
C ALA A 75 1.53 -13.87 6.04
N SER A 76 1.70 -13.88 7.35
CA SER A 76 1.91 -15.11 8.13
C SER A 76 0.73 -16.07 8.04
N GLN A 77 -0.51 -15.57 8.02
CA GLN A 77 -1.72 -16.40 7.93
C GLN A 77 -2.02 -16.91 6.51
N SER A 78 -1.41 -16.33 5.49
CA SER A 78 -1.73 -16.62 4.08
C SER A 78 -0.45 -16.78 3.25
N PRO A 79 0.30 -17.87 3.42
CA PRO A 79 1.63 -18.06 2.80
C PRO A 79 1.61 -18.12 1.26
N HIS A 80 0.47 -18.44 0.64
CA HIS A 80 0.28 -18.44 -0.81
C HIS A 80 -0.24 -17.12 -1.38
N THR A 81 -0.42 -16.09 -0.54
CA THR A 81 -0.79 -14.75 -0.95
C THR A 81 0.44 -13.84 -0.89
N GLY A 82 0.75 -13.16 -1.98
CA GLY A 82 1.76 -12.11 -2.01
C GLY A 82 1.19 -10.80 -1.47
N PHE A 83 1.93 -10.15 -0.62
CA PHE A 83 1.55 -8.87 -0.02
C PHE A 83 2.51 -7.77 -0.44
N ILE A 84 1.97 -6.69 -0.99
CA ILE A 84 2.71 -5.47 -1.27
C ILE A 84 2.34 -4.46 -0.20
N GLY A 85 3.32 -3.95 0.52
CA GLY A 85 3.14 -2.87 1.48
C GLY A 85 3.74 -1.57 0.97
N ALA A 86 2.98 -0.48 1.00
CA ALA A 86 3.46 0.84 0.63
C ALA A 86 3.41 1.80 1.81
N GLU A 87 4.56 2.37 2.20
CA GLU A 87 4.68 3.30 3.34
C GLU A 87 5.88 4.24 3.14
N PRO A 88 5.64 5.55 3.02
CA PRO A 88 6.75 6.52 2.87
C PRO A 88 7.47 6.84 4.19
N PHE A 89 6.89 6.50 5.35
CA PHE A 89 7.48 6.77 6.65
C PHE A 89 8.52 5.71 7.02
N ILE A 90 9.80 6.05 6.88
CA ILE A 90 10.92 5.11 7.01
C ILE A 90 10.99 4.36 8.34
N ASN A 91 10.50 4.96 9.44
CA ASN A 91 10.45 4.28 10.73
C ASN A 91 9.40 3.14 10.75
N GLY A 92 8.30 3.31 10.02
CA GLY A 92 7.31 2.27 9.79
C GLY A 92 7.89 1.14 8.93
N VAL A 93 8.57 1.49 7.83
CA VAL A 93 9.27 0.53 6.98
C VAL A 93 10.28 -0.30 7.79
N ALA A 94 11.07 0.34 8.66
CA ALA A 94 12.01 -0.36 9.53
C ALA A 94 11.31 -1.32 10.50
N SER A 95 10.10 -0.96 10.99
CA SER A 95 9.28 -1.83 11.84
C SER A 95 8.79 -3.05 11.06
N LEU A 96 8.22 -2.86 9.86
CA LEU A 96 7.80 -3.97 9.00
C LEU A 96 8.98 -4.90 8.65
N CYS A 97 10.14 -4.35 8.29
CA CYS A 97 11.34 -5.15 7.99
C CYS A 97 11.72 -6.06 9.17
N ARG A 98 11.58 -5.58 10.41
CA ARG A 98 11.78 -6.42 11.60
C ARG A 98 10.76 -7.55 11.68
N HIS A 99 9.46 -7.27 11.48
CA HIS A 99 8.43 -8.31 11.49
C HIS A 99 8.71 -9.39 10.44
N VAL A 100 9.14 -8.97 9.23
CA VAL A 100 9.49 -9.89 8.13
C VAL A 100 10.66 -10.80 8.52
N ILE A 101 11.71 -10.23 9.11
CA ILE A 101 12.89 -11.00 9.55
C ILE A 101 12.54 -11.92 10.73
N ASP A 102 11.90 -11.38 11.76
CA ASP A 102 11.60 -12.11 13.00
C ASP A 102 10.64 -13.29 12.77
N GLN A 103 9.79 -13.23 11.74
CA GLN A 103 8.79 -14.23 11.40
C GLN A 103 9.12 -15.05 10.13
N ASP A 104 10.29 -14.82 9.53
CA ASP A 104 10.73 -15.47 8.28
C ASP A 104 9.70 -15.40 7.13
N LEU A 105 9.13 -14.19 6.91
CA LEU A 105 8.10 -13.98 5.90
C LEU A 105 8.72 -13.75 4.51
N ASN A 106 8.38 -14.62 3.55
CA ASN A 106 8.92 -14.55 2.19
C ASN A 106 7.93 -13.93 1.18
N ASN A 107 6.69 -13.77 1.58
CA ASN A 107 5.58 -13.35 0.76
C ASN A 107 5.21 -11.85 0.91
N ILE A 108 6.17 -11.01 1.30
CA ILE A 108 6.00 -9.55 1.38
C ILE A 108 6.97 -8.86 0.41
N ARG A 109 6.49 -7.78 -0.21
CA ARG A 109 7.33 -6.79 -0.94
C ARG A 109 7.00 -5.40 -0.44
N VAL A 110 8.02 -4.54 -0.36
CA VAL A 110 7.94 -3.23 0.30
C VAL A 110 8.24 -2.12 -0.69
N TRP A 111 7.29 -1.19 -0.83
CA TRP A 111 7.49 0.08 -1.50
C TRP A 111 7.66 1.19 -0.46
N SER A 112 8.87 1.71 -0.31
CA SER A 112 9.21 2.70 0.71
C SER A 112 9.05 4.14 0.25
N ASP A 113 8.08 4.40 -0.61
CA ASP A 113 7.75 5.73 -1.11
C ASP A 113 6.24 5.90 -1.31
N ASP A 114 5.83 7.00 -1.93
CA ASP A 114 4.44 7.29 -2.26
C ASP A 114 3.88 6.22 -3.22
N ILE A 115 2.77 5.63 -2.84
CA ILE A 115 2.12 4.58 -3.62
C ILE A 115 1.72 5.05 -5.02
N ARG A 116 1.40 6.33 -5.19
CA ARG A 116 1.04 6.91 -6.48
C ARG A 116 2.15 6.84 -7.52
N LEU A 117 3.39 6.63 -7.09
CA LEU A 117 4.52 6.38 -7.97
C LEU A 117 4.61 4.91 -8.41
N LEU A 118 4.04 3.98 -7.65
CA LEU A 118 4.07 2.55 -7.96
C LEU A 118 2.89 2.12 -8.85
N LEU A 119 1.67 2.54 -8.48
CA LEU A 119 0.44 2.03 -9.10
C LEU A 119 0.40 2.14 -10.63
N PRO A 120 0.88 3.24 -11.27
CA PRO A 120 0.87 3.36 -12.73
C PRO A 120 1.72 2.34 -13.48
N HIS A 121 2.63 1.66 -12.79
CA HIS A 121 3.50 0.65 -13.38
C HIS A 121 2.90 -0.75 -13.36
N LEU A 122 1.85 -0.97 -12.56
CA LEU A 122 1.27 -2.29 -12.36
C LEU A 122 0.30 -2.67 -13.48
N GLU A 123 0.25 -3.96 -13.78
CA GLU A 123 -0.72 -4.54 -14.72
C GLU A 123 -2.14 -4.41 -14.16
N HIS A 124 -3.12 -4.19 -15.04
CA HIS A 124 -4.52 -4.11 -14.65
C HIS A 124 -5.02 -5.46 -14.09
N HIS A 125 -5.98 -5.41 -13.18
CA HIS A 125 -6.62 -6.57 -12.58
C HIS A 125 -5.67 -7.56 -11.90
N CYS A 126 -4.53 -7.07 -11.39
CA CYS A 126 -3.53 -7.90 -10.72
C CYS A 126 -3.76 -8.07 -9.22
N LEU A 127 -4.57 -7.22 -8.58
CA LEU A 127 -4.78 -7.21 -7.13
C LEU A 127 -6.11 -7.88 -6.75
N GLN A 128 -6.07 -8.79 -5.78
CA GLN A 128 -7.27 -9.41 -5.19
C GLN A 128 -7.89 -8.53 -4.10
N ALA A 129 -7.07 -7.84 -3.33
CA ALA A 129 -7.54 -6.93 -2.29
C ALA A 129 -6.60 -5.74 -2.11
N VAL A 130 -7.18 -4.59 -1.77
CA VAL A 130 -6.45 -3.39 -1.35
C VAL A 130 -6.94 -2.95 0.02
N TYR A 131 -6.01 -2.69 0.93
CA TYR A 131 -6.27 -2.22 2.29
C TYR A 131 -5.82 -0.77 2.43
N ILE A 132 -6.71 0.10 2.93
CA ILE A 132 -6.40 1.46 3.38
C ILE A 132 -6.96 1.59 4.79
N LEU A 133 -6.10 1.41 5.77
CA LEU A 133 -6.50 1.29 7.17
C LEU A 133 -6.00 2.51 7.96
N PHE A 134 -6.92 3.18 8.63
CA PHE A 134 -6.66 4.33 9.52
C PHE A 134 -5.79 5.43 8.87
N PRO A 135 -6.13 5.87 7.64
CA PRO A 135 -5.36 6.92 6.96
C PRO A 135 -5.46 8.24 7.71
N ASP A 136 -4.47 9.12 7.50
CA ASP A 136 -4.46 10.48 8.06
C ASP A 136 -5.76 11.23 7.69
N PRO A 137 -6.53 11.73 8.67
CA PRO A 137 -7.86 12.30 8.43
C PRO A 137 -7.83 13.67 7.76
N TRP A 138 -6.75 14.45 7.93
CA TRP A 138 -6.62 15.82 7.45
C TRP A 138 -7.93 16.62 7.67
N PRO A 139 -8.34 16.92 8.93
CA PRO A 139 -9.69 17.39 9.27
C PRO A 139 -10.03 18.76 8.70
N LYS A 140 -9.03 19.62 8.46
CA LYS A 140 -9.27 20.95 7.91
C LYS A 140 -9.67 20.86 6.43
N GLN A 141 -10.74 21.55 6.02
CA GLN A 141 -11.25 21.55 4.65
C GLN A 141 -10.16 21.89 3.62
N ARG A 142 -9.32 22.89 3.90
CA ARG A 142 -8.19 23.27 3.02
C ARG A 142 -7.14 22.17 2.82
N HIS A 143 -7.21 21.07 3.59
CA HIS A 143 -6.31 19.93 3.51
C HIS A 143 -6.94 18.70 2.88
N GLN A 144 -8.18 18.79 2.40
CA GLN A 144 -8.87 17.59 1.86
C GLN A 144 -8.14 16.96 0.67
N ALA A 145 -7.43 17.74 -0.15
CA ALA A 145 -6.60 17.24 -1.24
C ALA A 145 -5.38 16.39 -0.78
N ARG A 146 -5.09 16.36 0.54
CA ARG A 146 -4.02 15.55 1.13
C ARG A 146 -4.47 14.14 1.51
N ARG A 147 -5.79 13.92 1.58
CA ARG A 147 -6.36 12.61 1.94
C ARG A 147 -6.04 11.62 0.83
N ILE A 148 -5.64 10.41 1.22
CA ILE A 148 -5.14 9.40 0.27
C ILE A 148 -6.20 8.97 -0.75
N LEU A 149 -7.46 8.81 -0.32
CA LEU A 149 -8.54 8.35 -1.19
C LEU A 149 -9.21 9.53 -1.90
N GLN A 150 -8.61 9.99 -2.98
CA GLN A 150 -9.17 10.92 -3.94
C GLN A 150 -9.89 10.17 -5.06
N PRO A 151 -10.78 10.81 -5.85
CA PRO A 151 -11.44 10.17 -6.99
C PRO A 151 -10.45 9.49 -7.95
N GLU A 152 -9.35 10.15 -8.29
CA GLU A 152 -8.33 9.64 -9.19
C GLU A 152 -7.62 8.39 -8.62
N MET A 153 -7.49 8.31 -7.29
CA MET A 153 -6.97 7.11 -6.62
C MET A 153 -7.97 5.96 -6.74
N LEU A 154 -9.27 6.22 -6.58
CA LEU A 154 -10.30 5.21 -6.77
C LEU A 154 -10.36 4.71 -8.21
N ASP A 155 -10.27 5.61 -9.22
CA ASP A 155 -10.19 5.24 -10.63
C ASP A 155 -9.02 4.27 -10.89
N MET A 156 -7.87 4.58 -10.32
CA MET A 156 -6.67 3.74 -10.46
C MET A 156 -6.83 2.40 -9.75
N LEU A 157 -7.33 2.38 -8.52
CA LEU A 157 -7.57 1.13 -7.79
C LEU A 157 -8.61 0.25 -8.49
N ALA A 158 -9.64 0.85 -9.10
CA ALA A 158 -10.65 0.11 -9.88
C ALA A 158 -10.04 -0.59 -11.10
N GLN A 159 -9.00 -0.01 -11.71
CA GLN A 159 -8.28 -0.66 -12.81
C GLN A 159 -7.36 -1.81 -12.34
N LEU A 160 -6.82 -1.70 -11.14
CA LEU A 160 -5.84 -2.65 -10.62
C LEU A 160 -6.48 -3.83 -9.87
N ILE A 161 -7.64 -3.61 -9.24
CA ILE A 161 -8.38 -4.67 -8.55
C ILE A 161 -9.07 -5.57 -9.58
N CYS A 162 -8.90 -6.88 -9.43
CA CYS A 162 -9.56 -7.85 -10.31
C CYS A 162 -11.07 -7.90 -10.07
N SER A 163 -11.83 -8.43 -11.02
CA SER A 163 -13.27 -8.62 -10.87
C SER A 163 -13.58 -9.49 -9.64
N GLY A 164 -14.47 -9.03 -8.78
CA GLY A 164 -14.78 -9.66 -7.49
C GLY A 164 -13.70 -9.48 -6.41
N GLY A 165 -12.69 -8.64 -6.68
CA GLY A 165 -11.71 -8.23 -5.67
C GLY A 165 -12.28 -7.18 -4.72
N GLU A 166 -11.53 -6.85 -3.68
CA GLU A 166 -12.02 -6.07 -2.55
C GLU A 166 -11.18 -4.81 -2.29
N LEU A 167 -11.85 -3.71 -1.97
CA LEU A 167 -11.25 -2.51 -1.39
C LEU A 167 -11.72 -2.39 0.07
N LEU A 168 -10.83 -2.65 1.02
CA LEU A 168 -11.12 -2.60 2.46
C LEU A 168 -10.67 -1.28 3.05
N LEU A 169 -11.62 -0.57 3.62
CA LEU A 169 -11.41 0.76 4.20
C LEU A 169 -11.80 0.74 5.69
N ALA A 170 -10.92 1.23 6.55
CA ALA A 170 -11.23 1.39 7.97
C ALA A 170 -10.70 2.73 8.50
N SER A 171 -11.41 3.31 9.46
CA SER A 171 -10.97 4.46 10.24
C SER A 171 -11.75 4.57 11.53
N ASP A 172 -11.14 5.09 12.59
CA ASP A 172 -11.77 5.51 13.86
C ASP A 172 -12.10 7.01 13.86
N ASP A 173 -11.47 7.81 12.98
CA ASP A 173 -11.72 9.25 12.88
C ASP A 173 -12.99 9.56 12.07
N PRO A 174 -13.92 10.38 12.61
CA PRO A 174 -15.18 10.71 11.93
C PRO A 174 -15.00 11.42 10.56
N THR A 175 -13.95 12.25 10.42
CA THR A 175 -13.67 12.97 9.17
C THR A 175 -13.21 12.00 8.09
N ALA A 176 -12.30 11.10 8.46
CA ALA A 176 -11.81 10.07 7.54
C ALA A 176 -12.95 9.11 7.15
N LYS A 177 -13.74 8.61 8.12
CA LYS A 177 -14.93 7.76 7.83
C LYS A 177 -15.85 8.38 6.81
N SER A 178 -16.26 9.63 7.05
CA SER A 178 -17.18 10.36 6.15
C SER A 178 -16.59 10.53 4.77
N TRP A 179 -15.29 10.82 4.68
CA TRP A 179 -14.59 10.99 3.41
C TRP A 179 -14.45 9.69 2.63
N LEU A 180 -13.99 8.63 3.28
CA LEU A 180 -13.82 7.31 2.68
C LEU A 180 -15.15 6.81 2.12
N LEU A 181 -16.20 6.86 2.95
CA LEU A 181 -17.55 6.42 2.56
C LEU A 181 -18.11 7.25 1.40
N ALA A 182 -18.07 8.58 1.49
CA ALA A 182 -18.67 9.45 0.49
C ALA A 182 -18.04 9.31 -0.90
N ASN A 183 -16.74 9.04 -0.98
CA ASN A 183 -16.04 8.84 -2.25
C ASN A 183 -16.27 7.42 -2.80
N SER A 184 -16.21 6.39 -1.94
CA SER A 184 -16.34 5.00 -2.38
C SER A 184 -17.74 4.66 -2.88
N ILE A 185 -18.81 5.11 -2.19
CA ILE A 185 -20.21 4.82 -2.59
C ILE A 185 -20.57 5.46 -3.94
N ARG A 186 -19.90 6.56 -4.30
CA ARG A 186 -20.19 7.29 -5.55
C ARG A 186 -19.44 6.75 -6.75
N HIS A 187 -18.53 5.82 -6.54
CA HIS A 187 -17.69 5.30 -7.61
C HIS A 187 -18.35 4.09 -8.28
N ASP A 188 -18.62 4.16 -9.57
CA ASP A 188 -19.42 3.17 -10.31
C ASP A 188 -18.81 1.76 -10.33
N SER A 189 -17.50 1.64 -10.13
CA SER A 189 -16.79 0.35 -10.15
C SER A 189 -16.85 -0.40 -8.81
N PHE A 190 -17.31 0.23 -7.73
CA PHE A 190 -17.36 -0.39 -6.41
C PHE A 190 -18.80 -0.53 -5.92
N VAL A 191 -19.09 -1.70 -5.37
CA VAL A 191 -20.37 -1.97 -4.70
C VAL A 191 -20.12 -2.09 -3.21
N TRP A 192 -20.82 -1.29 -2.43
CA TRP A 192 -20.71 -1.34 -0.98
C TRP A 192 -21.23 -2.68 -0.44
N GLN A 193 -20.37 -3.38 0.31
CA GLN A 193 -20.72 -4.59 1.04
C GLN A 193 -20.81 -4.22 2.53
N ALA A 194 -22.04 -3.94 3.00
CA ALA A 194 -22.28 -3.74 4.44
C ALA A 194 -22.76 -5.08 5.02
N GLU A 195 -22.14 -5.51 6.12
CA GLU A 195 -22.74 -6.49 7.04
C GLU A 195 -23.53 -5.77 8.13
#